data_aaedf2aecd9968dab0a3cb616fdfcbe4
#
_entry.id   aaedf2aecd9968dab0a3cb616fdfcbe4
#
_cell.length_a   1.000
_cell.length_b   1.000
_cell.length_c   1.000
_cell.angle_alpha   90.00
_cell.angle_beta   90.00
_cell.angle_gamma   90.00
#
_symmetry.space_group_name_H-M   'P 1'
#
loop_
_entity.id
_entity.type
_entity.pdbx_description
1 polymer ?
#
loop_
_entity_poly.entity_id
_entity_poly.type
_entity_poly.pdbx_seq_one_letter_code
_entity_poly.pdbx_strand_id
1 'polypeptide(L)'
;EWALARNLPINVSGHHKLKEYHIDTLGNLLDKDSFHYNCKLTETAYIEQMISKINFEKSVDREIIIQLLKSRESLMSTAIGNGISLPHPRVPLMVGKNKPLINFFFPVKPLDLKSIDGKPVHTLILLISQTIKQHLSLIAHLSFLLSKETFRFALENRLECQQILDIITKIEETR
;
A
#
# COMPACT_ATOMS: atom_id res chain seq x y z
N GLU A 1 -24.82 -2.13 -8.15
CA GLU A 1 -25.18 -1.41 -9.40
C GLU A 1 -23.94 -1.06 -10.25
N TRP A 2 -22.86 -0.51 -9.67
CA TRP A 2 -21.68 -0.09 -10.42
C TRP A 2 -20.93 -1.24 -11.12
N ALA A 3 -20.85 -2.42 -10.47
CA ALA A 3 -20.19 -3.59 -11.03
C ALA A 3 -21.01 -4.28 -12.15
N LEU A 4 -22.34 -4.20 -12.06
CA LEU A 4 -23.25 -4.76 -13.07
C LEU A 4 -23.20 -3.99 -14.40
N ALA A 5 -22.92 -2.70 -14.37
CA ALA A 5 -22.86 -1.85 -15.55
C ALA A 5 -21.64 -2.11 -16.46
N ARG A 6 -20.65 -2.92 -16.03
CA ARG A 6 -19.39 -3.17 -16.77
C ARG A 6 -19.06 -4.62 -17.05
N ASN A 7 -20.01 -5.57 -16.91
CA ASN A 7 -19.79 -6.99 -17.14
C ASN A 7 -18.52 -7.54 -16.45
N LEU A 8 -18.16 -7.01 -15.29
CA LEU A 8 -17.08 -7.57 -14.50
C LEU A 8 -17.52 -8.94 -13.98
N PRO A 9 -16.72 -9.99 -14.09
CA PRO A 9 -17.07 -11.31 -13.60
C PRO A 9 -17.19 -11.27 -12.06
N ILE A 10 -18.41 -11.09 -11.58
CA ILE A 10 -18.73 -11.25 -10.16
C ILE A 10 -18.85 -12.78 -9.98
N ASN A 11 -17.78 -13.41 -9.51
CA ASN A 11 -17.86 -14.82 -9.14
C ASN A 11 -18.65 -14.95 -7.82
N VAL A 12 -19.97 -15.11 -7.94
CA VAL A 12 -20.91 -15.19 -6.82
C VAL A 12 -21.03 -16.63 -6.27
N SER A 13 -20.33 -17.61 -6.87
CA SER A 13 -20.40 -19.01 -6.49
C SER A 13 -19.12 -19.49 -5.82
N GLY A 14 -19.00 -19.17 -4.56
CA GLY A 14 -17.99 -19.75 -3.70
C GLY A 14 -18.15 -19.23 -2.28
N HIS A 15 -18.89 -19.96 -1.42
CA HIS A 15 -18.78 -19.82 0.02
C HIS A 15 -17.38 -20.24 0.48
N HIS A 16 -16.32 -19.61 -0.04
CA HIS A 16 -15.06 -19.59 0.67
C HIS A 16 -15.31 -18.74 1.92
N LYS A 17 -15.41 -19.36 3.08
CA LYS A 17 -15.20 -18.69 4.35
C LYS A 17 -13.87 -17.96 4.22
N LEU A 18 -13.92 -16.66 3.89
CA LEU A 18 -12.77 -15.79 4.02
C LEU A 18 -12.30 -15.97 5.46
N LYS A 19 -11.15 -16.60 5.65
CA LYS A 19 -10.54 -16.65 6.98
C LYS A 19 -10.50 -15.22 7.45
N GLU A 20 -11.14 -14.95 8.58
CA GLU A 20 -11.11 -13.65 9.22
C GLU A 20 -9.63 -13.35 9.54
N TYR A 21 -8.99 -12.57 8.68
CA TYR A 21 -7.60 -12.19 8.87
C TYR A 21 -7.60 -11.13 9.97
N HIS A 22 -7.35 -11.55 11.19
CA HIS A 22 -6.97 -10.65 12.26
C HIS A 22 -5.55 -10.16 11.93
N ILE A 23 -5.41 -8.86 11.67
CA ILE A 23 -4.10 -8.25 11.51
C ILE A 23 -3.62 -7.92 12.93
N ASP A 24 -2.93 -8.87 13.54
CA ASP A 24 -2.37 -8.67 14.87
C ASP A 24 -1.18 -7.71 14.80
N THR A 25 -0.36 -7.84 13.77
CA THR A 25 0.83 -6.99 13.55
C THR A 25 1.08 -6.76 12.07
N LEU A 26 1.56 -5.56 11.69
CA LEU A 26 2.02 -5.27 10.32
C LEU A 26 3.33 -5.99 9.99
N GLY A 27 4.20 -6.17 10.98
CA GLY A 27 5.47 -6.87 10.81
C GLY A 27 5.30 -8.27 10.20
N ASN A 28 4.23 -8.99 10.57
CA ASN A 28 3.94 -10.33 10.03
C ASN A 28 3.48 -10.36 8.57
N LEU A 29 3.12 -9.20 8.02
CA LEU A 29 2.68 -9.06 6.62
C LEU A 29 3.82 -8.66 5.68
N LEU A 30 4.93 -8.21 6.24
CA LEU A 30 6.05 -7.64 5.51
C LEU A 30 7.22 -8.62 5.47
N ASP A 31 7.92 -8.61 4.35
CA ASP A 31 9.18 -9.31 4.12
C ASP A 31 10.11 -8.42 3.30
N LYS A 32 11.30 -8.92 2.93
CA LYS A 32 12.26 -8.18 2.11
C LYS A 32 11.70 -7.74 0.75
N ASP A 33 10.79 -8.52 0.18
CA ASP A 33 10.19 -8.24 -1.12
C ASP A 33 9.11 -7.15 -1.04
N SER A 34 8.76 -6.75 0.19
CA SER A 34 7.86 -5.61 0.46
C SER A 34 8.55 -4.24 0.36
N PHE A 35 9.89 -4.20 0.21
CA PHE A 35 10.68 -2.96 0.22
C PHE A 35 11.44 -2.76 -1.10
N HIS A 36 11.14 -1.68 -1.80
CA HIS A 36 11.71 -1.35 -3.10
C HIS A 36 12.53 -0.07 -3.01
N TYR A 37 13.84 -0.20 -3.02
CA TYR A 37 14.78 0.93 -2.92
C TYR A 37 15.19 1.45 -4.30
N ASN A 38 15.65 2.70 -4.33
CA ASN A 38 16.19 3.36 -5.53
C ASN A 38 15.23 3.28 -6.75
N CYS A 39 13.94 3.47 -6.50
CA CYS A 39 12.92 3.40 -7.54
C CYS A 39 13.01 4.63 -8.45
N LYS A 40 13.17 4.41 -9.76
CA LYS A 40 13.07 5.46 -10.76
C LYS A 40 11.59 5.72 -11.05
N LEU A 41 10.95 6.52 -10.20
CA LEU A 41 9.53 6.91 -10.31
C LEU A 41 9.42 8.34 -10.83
N THR A 42 8.33 8.61 -11.56
CA THR A 42 7.97 9.94 -12.07
C THR A 42 6.54 10.28 -11.65
N GLU A 43 6.24 11.57 -11.48
CA GLU A 43 4.93 12.07 -11.05
C GLU A 43 3.78 11.59 -11.95
N THR A 44 4.05 11.40 -13.24
CA THR A 44 3.05 11.04 -14.24
C THR A 44 2.82 9.53 -14.37
N ALA A 45 3.76 8.69 -13.92
CA ALA A 45 3.73 7.23 -14.14
C ALA A 45 4.10 6.40 -12.90
N TYR A 46 4.18 7.00 -11.70
CA TYR A 46 4.61 6.28 -10.51
C TYR A 46 3.73 5.08 -10.17
N ILE A 47 2.42 5.12 -10.46
CA ILE A 47 1.50 4.02 -10.20
C ILE A 47 1.88 2.81 -11.04
N GLU A 48 2.01 2.97 -12.36
CA GLU A 48 2.42 1.90 -13.28
C GLU A 48 3.81 1.36 -12.93
N GLN A 49 4.72 2.28 -12.61
CA GLN A 49 6.10 1.94 -12.26
C GLN A 49 6.18 1.16 -10.93
N MET A 50 5.34 1.47 -9.94
CA MET A 50 5.23 0.66 -8.71
C MET A 50 4.66 -0.73 -9.00
N ILE A 51 3.55 -0.80 -9.75
CA ILE A 51 2.89 -2.07 -10.06
C ILE A 51 3.80 -2.99 -10.90
N SER A 52 4.66 -2.42 -11.76
CA SER A 52 5.62 -3.20 -12.53
C SER A 52 6.69 -3.91 -11.68
N LYS A 53 6.98 -3.39 -10.48
CA LYS A 53 7.99 -3.95 -9.56
C LYS A 53 7.47 -5.08 -8.68
N ILE A 54 6.15 -5.23 -8.56
CA ILE A 54 5.53 -6.23 -7.71
C ILE A 54 5.37 -7.54 -8.49
N ASN A 55 5.75 -8.64 -7.88
CA ASN A 55 5.57 -9.96 -8.44
C ASN A 55 4.17 -10.51 -8.09
N PHE A 56 3.19 -10.18 -8.90
CA PHE A 56 1.83 -10.74 -8.78
C PHE A 56 1.73 -12.14 -9.37
N GLU A 57 0.76 -12.92 -8.88
CA GLU A 57 0.37 -14.18 -9.53
C GLU A 57 -0.14 -13.91 -10.94
N LYS A 58 0.00 -14.91 -11.83
CA LYS A 58 -0.38 -14.78 -13.25
C LYS A 58 -1.88 -14.49 -13.48
N SER A 59 -2.72 -14.86 -12.52
CA SER A 59 -4.16 -14.60 -12.53
C SER A 59 -4.55 -13.17 -12.21
N VAL A 60 -3.61 -12.35 -11.72
CA VAL A 60 -3.87 -10.98 -11.29
C VAL A 60 -3.75 -10.03 -12.49
N ASP A 61 -4.83 -9.31 -12.77
CA ASP A 61 -4.85 -8.29 -13.81
C ASP A 61 -4.27 -6.97 -13.29
N ARG A 62 -3.02 -6.71 -13.68
CA ARG A 62 -2.28 -5.50 -13.28
C ARG A 62 -2.92 -4.22 -13.82
N GLU A 63 -3.51 -4.27 -15.01
CA GLU A 63 -4.13 -3.10 -15.62
C GLU A 63 -5.36 -2.64 -14.82
N ILE A 64 -6.16 -3.57 -14.34
CA ILE A 64 -7.28 -3.26 -13.44
C ILE A 64 -6.78 -2.60 -12.16
N ILE A 65 -5.70 -3.10 -11.55
CA ILE A 65 -5.11 -2.48 -10.35
C ILE A 65 -4.68 -1.05 -10.64
N ILE A 66 -3.96 -0.81 -11.73
CA ILE A 66 -3.50 0.51 -12.15
C ILE A 66 -4.68 1.46 -12.32
N GLN A 67 -5.73 1.05 -13.04
CA GLN A 67 -6.91 1.87 -13.26
C GLN A 67 -7.62 2.25 -11.96
N LEU A 68 -7.74 1.30 -11.02
CA LEU A 68 -8.38 1.56 -9.73
C LEU A 68 -7.55 2.49 -8.83
N LEU A 69 -6.23 2.35 -8.83
CA LEU A 69 -5.33 3.27 -8.13
C LEU A 69 -5.40 4.68 -8.72
N LYS A 70 -5.33 4.82 -10.04
CA LYS A 70 -5.46 6.10 -10.74
C LYS A 70 -6.81 6.77 -10.49
N SER A 71 -7.88 5.99 -10.54
CA SER A 71 -9.23 6.48 -10.24
C SER A 71 -9.35 7.00 -8.81
N ARG A 72 -8.66 6.38 -7.84
CA ARG A 72 -8.60 6.86 -6.45
C ARG A 72 -7.78 8.14 -6.33
N GLU A 73 -6.60 8.17 -6.95
CA GLU A 73 -5.68 9.30 -6.89
C GLU A 73 -6.25 10.55 -7.56
N SER A 74 -7.02 10.39 -8.65
CA SER A 74 -7.65 11.51 -9.37
C SER A 74 -8.71 12.27 -8.55
N LEU A 75 -9.24 11.68 -7.49
CA LEU A 75 -10.22 12.34 -6.61
C LEU A 75 -9.54 13.30 -5.64
N MET A 76 -8.42 12.88 -5.08
CA MET A 76 -7.60 13.63 -4.15
C MET A 76 -6.29 12.88 -3.95
N SER A 77 -5.18 13.60 -3.90
CA SER A 77 -3.87 12.99 -3.64
C SER A 77 -3.88 12.12 -2.39
N THR A 78 -3.19 10.97 -2.48
CA THR A 78 -2.93 10.09 -1.33
C THR A 78 -1.68 10.49 -0.55
N ALA A 79 -1.04 11.61 -0.90
CA ALA A 79 0.09 12.17 -0.15
C ALA A 79 -0.41 12.84 1.13
N ILE A 80 -0.12 12.22 2.27
CA ILE A 80 -0.67 12.55 3.60
C ILE A 80 0.18 13.55 4.40
N GLY A 81 1.28 14.03 3.83
CA GLY A 81 2.25 14.88 4.51
C GLY A 81 3.46 14.12 5.02
N ASN A 82 4.42 14.85 5.60
CA ASN A 82 5.70 14.32 6.07
C ASN A 82 6.47 13.51 5.01
N GLY A 83 6.31 13.85 3.72
CA GLY A 83 6.97 13.17 2.63
C GLY A 83 6.45 11.75 2.36
N ILE A 84 5.23 11.42 2.78
CA ILE A 84 4.65 10.08 2.69
C ILE A 84 3.37 10.11 1.86
N SER A 85 3.20 9.12 0.99
CA SER A 85 1.95 8.85 0.27
C SER A 85 1.48 7.42 0.53
N LEU A 86 0.15 7.23 0.58
CA LEU A 86 -0.53 5.95 0.78
C LEU A 86 -1.41 5.58 -0.43
N PRO A 87 -0.87 5.23 -1.59
CA PRO A 87 -1.66 4.79 -2.72
C PRO A 87 -2.45 3.53 -2.39
N HIS A 88 -3.77 3.57 -2.60
CA HIS A 88 -4.67 2.45 -2.35
C HIS A 88 -5.91 2.53 -3.23
N PRO A 89 -6.53 1.41 -3.67
CA PRO A 89 -7.78 1.43 -4.38
C PRO A 89 -8.96 1.70 -3.43
N ARG A 90 -10.06 2.26 -3.93
CA ARG A 90 -11.29 2.50 -3.14
C ARG A 90 -12.05 1.23 -2.78
N VAL A 91 -11.85 0.18 -3.55
CA VAL A 91 -12.57 -1.10 -3.40
C VAL A 91 -11.59 -2.19 -3.05
N PRO A 92 -12.00 -3.17 -2.24
CA PRO A 92 -11.19 -4.34 -1.97
C PRO A 92 -10.85 -5.10 -3.24
N LEU A 93 -9.63 -5.63 -3.33
CA LEU A 93 -9.13 -6.41 -4.45
C LEU A 93 -8.46 -7.69 -3.98
N MET A 94 -8.73 -8.80 -4.68
CA MET A 94 -8.04 -10.06 -4.48
C MET A 94 -6.76 -10.07 -5.35
N VAL A 95 -5.60 -9.92 -4.74
CA VAL A 95 -4.29 -9.86 -5.43
C VAL A 95 -3.40 -11.07 -5.13
N GLY A 96 -4.01 -12.24 -4.99
CA GLY A 96 -3.31 -13.51 -4.66
C GLY A 96 -3.42 -13.88 -3.18
N LYS A 97 -2.73 -14.91 -2.78
CA LYS A 97 -2.51 -15.54 -1.45
C LYS A 97 -3.34 -15.11 -0.22
N ASN A 98 -4.61 -14.81 -0.35
CA ASN A 98 -5.50 -14.51 0.81
C ASN A 98 -4.90 -13.57 1.90
N LYS A 99 -3.94 -12.71 1.54
CA LYS A 99 -3.35 -11.69 2.44
C LYS A 99 -3.37 -10.32 1.75
N PRO A 100 -3.43 -9.24 2.54
CA PRO A 100 -3.27 -7.90 2.01
C PRO A 100 -1.87 -7.74 1.43
N LEU A 101 -1.74 -6.83 0.48
CA LEU A 101 -0.47 -6.42 -0.09
C LEU A 101 -0.08 -5.08 0.51
N ILE A 102 1.13 -5.00 1.06
CA ILE A 102 1.74 -3.76 1.52
C ILE A 102 3.14 -3.71 0.95
N ASN A 103 3.46 -2.64 0.22
CA ASN A 103 4.78 -2.46 -0.36
C ASN A 103 5.25 -1.02 -0.18
N PHE A 104 6.50 -0.87 0.23
CA PHE A 104 7.18 0.40 0.42
C PHE A 104 8.07 0.70 -0.78
N PHE A 105 7.93 1.90 -1.34
CA PHE A 105 8.75 2.35 -2.45
C PHE A 105 9.50 3.60 -2.06
N PHE A 106 10.81 3.58 -2.27
CA PHE A 106 11.71 4.69 -2.00
C PHE A 106 12.24 5.22 -3.34
N PRO A 107 11.65 6.31 -3.87
CA PRO A 107 12.06 6.89 -5.15
C PRO A 107 13.46 7.49 -5.05
N VAL A 108 14.24 7.44 -6.13
CA VAL A 108 15.58 8.09 -6.22
C VAL A 108 15.47 9.59 -5.93
N LYS A 109 14.46 10.22 -6.49
CA LYS A 109 14.13 11.64 -6.25
C LYS A 109 12.74 11.72 -5.65
N PRO A 110 12.52 12.53 -4.59
CA PRO A 110 11.19 12.79 -4.08
C PRO A 110 10.25 13.33 -5.18
N LEU A 111 8.96 12.95 -5.10
CA LEU A 111 7.95 13.29 -6.11
C LEU A 111 7.03 14.40 -5.60
N ASP A 112 6.69 15.38 -6.47
CA ASP A 112 5.63 16.35 -6.17
C ASP A 112 4.25 15.73 -6.47
N LEU A 113 3.67 15.09 -5.48
CA LEU A 113 2.34 14.49 -5.56
C LEU A 113 1.25 15.36 -4.92
N LYS A 114 1.46 16.66 -4.84
CA LYS A 114 0.50 17.61 -4.25
C LYS A 114 0.11 17.25 -2.83
N SER A 115 1.12 16.99 -2.00
CA SER A 115 0.94 16.68 -0.59
C SER A 115 0.24 17.83 0.14
N ILE A 116 -0.54 17.49 1.16
CA ILE A 116 -1.31 18.45 1.98
C ILE A 116 -0.41 19.50 2.68
N ASP A 117 0.82 19.14 3.00
CA ASP A 117 1.82 20.02 3.62
C ASP A 117 2.80 20.66 2.61
N GLY A 118 2.59 20.44 1.31
CA GLY A 118 3.43 20.95 0.22
C GLY A 118 4.81 20.29 0.12
N LYS A 119 5.12 19.29 0.94
CA LYS A 119 6.41 18.60 0.90
C LYS A 119 6.44 17.51 -0.18
N PRO A 120 7.56 17.35 -0.90
CA PRO A 120 7.71 16.26 -1.86
C PRO A 120 7.73 14.90 -1.14
N VAL A 121 7.21 13.88 -1.82
CA VAL A 121 7.05 12.53 -1.30
C VAL A 121 8.32 11.71 -1.49
N HIS A 122 8.94 11.27 -0.41
CA HIS A 122 10.13 10.41 -0.39
C HIS A 122 9.80 8.93 -0.16
N THR A 123 8.58 8.61 0.29
CA THR A 123 8.14 7.22 0.53
C THR A 123 6.69 7.04 0.08
N LEU A 124 6.45 6.02 -0.75
CA LEU A 124 5.10 5.60 -1.11
C LEU A 124 4.83 4.23 -0.49
N ILE A 125 3.68 4.08 0.17
CA ILE A 125 3.25 2.84 0.81
C ILE A 125 1.99 2.37 0.08
N LEU A 126 2.17 1.46 -0.88
CA LEU A 126 1.05 0.86 -1.60
C LEU A 126 0.31 -0.13 -0.71
N LEU A 127 -1.00 0.02 -0.62
CA LEU A 127 -1.88 -0.80 0.19
C LEU A 127 -3.00 -1.38 -0.66
N ILE A 128 -3.11 -2.72 -0.73
CA ILE A 128 -4.25 -3.42 -1.34
C ILE A 128 -4.79 -4.44 -0.35
N SER A 129 -6.09 -4.34 -0.04
CA SER A 129 -6.78 -5.19 0.91
C SER A 129 -7.91 -5.97 0.24
N GLN A 130 -8.28 -7.11 0.81
CA GLN A 130 -9.31 -7.99 0.25
C GLN A 130 -10.71 -7.68 0.79
N THR A 131 -10.80 -7.03 1.94
CA THR A 131 -12.07 -6.65 2.58
C THR A 131 -11.98 -5.24 3.13
N ILE A 132 -13.15 -4.60 3.30
CA ILE A 132 -13.23 -3.26 3.92
C ILE A 132 -12.70 -3.30 5.36
N LYS A 133 -13.04 -4.34 6.14
CA LYS A 133 -12.56 -4.50 7.52
C LYS A 133 -11.04 -4.57 7.57
N GLN A 134 -10.43 -5.36 6.68
CA GLN A 134 -8.98 -5.48 6.56
C GLN A 134 -8.34 -4.14 6.15
N HIS A 135 -8.96 -3.41 5.20
CA HIS A 135 -8.50 -2.09 4.79
C HIS A 135 -8.45 -1.10 5.96
N LEU A 136 -9.56 -0.99 6.70
CA LEU A 136 -9.63 -0.09 7.86
C LEU A 136 -8.61 -0.46 8.94
N SER A 137 -8.43 -1.76 9.21
CA SER A 137 -7.43 -2.23 10.16
C SER A 137 -6.01 -1.86 9.73
N LEU A 138 -5.67 -2.05 8.46
CA LEU A 138 -4.35 -1.68 7.92
C LEU A 138 -4.08 -0.18 7.98
N ILE A 139 -5.05 0.64 7.59
CA ILE A 139 -4.93 2.10 7.68
C ILE A 139 -4.72 2.53 9.13
N ALA A 140 -5.45 1.96 10.09
CA ALA A 140 -5.29 2.27 11.50
C ALA A 140 -3.90 1.88 12.03
N HIS A 141 -3.37 0.70 11.67
CA HIS A 141 -2.03 0.27 12.03
C HIS A 141 -0.94 1.17 11.42
N LEU A 142 -1.05 1.45 10.11
CA LEU A 142 -0.11 2.36 9.45
C LEU A 142 -0.15 3.76 10.05
N SER A 143 -1.34 4.29 10.34
CA SER A 143 -1.48 5.60 10.98
C SER A 143 -0.83 5.62 12.36
N PHE A 144 -0.97 4.54 13.14
CA PHE A 144 -0.31 4.41 14.43
C PHE A 144 1.22 4.40 14.29
N LEU A 145 1.77 3.60 13.38
CA LEU A 145 3.22 3.58 13.10
C LEU A 145 3.71 4.96 12.63
N LEU A 146 3.00 5.58 11.70
CA LEU A 146 3.34 6.89 11.14
C LEU A 146 3.20 8.04 12.17
N SER A 147 2.48 7.85 13.27
CA SER A 147 2.47 8.79 14.39
C SER A 147 3.80 8.81 15.15
N LYS A 148 4.62 7.75 15.04
CA LYS A 148 5.91 7.62 15.72
C LYS A 148 7.03 8.26 14.90
N GLU A 149 7.75 9.18 15.53
CA GLU A 149 8.87 9.87 14.87
C GLU A 149 9.97 8.91 14.42
N THR A 150 10.28 7.90 15.23
CA THR A 150 11.28 6.87 14.92
C THR A 150 10.97 6.12 13.63
N PHE A 151 9.68 5.82 13.38
CA PHE A 151 9.27 5.16 12.15
C PHE A 151 9.35 6.10 10.95
N ARG A 152 8.89 7.35 11.08
CA ARG A 152 9.03 8.35 10.00
C ARG A 152 10.50 8.61 9.67
N PHE A 153 11.35 8.74 10.69
CA PHE A 153 12.80 8.88 10.51
C PHE A 153 13.41 7.71 9.73
N ALA A 154 13.01 6.48 10.04
CA ALA A 154 13.49 5.28 9.34
C ALA A 154 13.10 5.30 7.85
N LEU A 155 11.88 5.73 7.52
CA LEU A 155 11.41 5.84 6.15
C LEU A 155 12.13 6.97 5.38
N GLU A 156 12.26 8.15 5.98
CA GLU A 156 12.93 9.31 5.38
C GLU A 156 14.41 9.00 5.08
N ASN A 157 15.09 8.33 6.01
CA ASN A 157 16.50 7.95 5.85
C ASN A 157 16.67 6.62 5.08
N ARG A 158 15.58 6.01 4.61
CA ARG A 158 15.60 4.78 3.80
C ARG A 158 16.44 3.67 4.46
N LEU A 159 16.23 3.47 5.76
CA LEU A 159 16.94 2.43 6.48
C LEU A 159 16.73 1.06 5.82
N GLU A 160 17.67 0.16 6.02
CA GLU A 160 17.58 -1.21 5.51
C GLU A 160 16.30 -1.92 5.99
N CYS A 161 15.74 -2.79 5.16
CA CYS A 161 14.50 -3.51 5.40
C CYS A 161 14.44 -4.11 6.82
N GLN A 162 15.50 -4.78 7.28
CA GLN A 162 15.53 -5.40 8.60
C GLN A 162 15.41 -4.36 9.72
N GLN A 163 16.08 -3.22 9.59
CA GLN A 163 15.99 -2.14 10.57
C GLN A 163 14.58 -1.55 10.67
N ILE A 164 13.91 -1.41 9.51
CA ILE A 164 12.51 -0.95 9.48
C ILE A 164 11.59 -1.98 10.15
N LEU A 165 11.77 -3.27 9.87
CA LEU A 165 10.99 -4.35 10.48
C LEU A 165 11.20 -4.41 12.01
N ASP A 166 12.43 -4.26 12.48
CA ASP A 166 12.76 -4.23 13.92
C ASP A 166 12.08 -3.04 14.62
N ILE A 167 12.05 -1.87 13.97
CA ILE A 167 11.37 -0.68 14.48
C ILE A 167 9.85 -0.91 14.54
N ILE A 168 9.25 -1.50 13.51
CA ILE A 168 7.83 -1.85 13.49
C ILE A 168 7.50 -2.78 14.65
N THR A 169 8.23 -3.88 14.79
CA THR A 169 8.04 -4.87 15.85
C THR A 169 8.11 -4.21 17.23
N LYS A 170 9.15 -3.41 17.48
CA LYS A 170 9.32 -2.70 18.75
C LYS A 170 8.18 -1.73 19.08
N ILE A 171 7.65 -1.04 18.06
CA ILE A 171 6.52 -0.12 18.26
C ILE A 171 5.23 -0.92 18.54
N GLU A 172 5.01 -2.03 17.84
CA GLU A 172 3.82 -2.87 18.01
C GLU A 172 3.79 -3.59 19.37
N GLU A 173 4.94 -3.98 19.91
CA GLU A 173 5.07 -4.55 21.26
C GLU A 173 4.69 -3.55 22.39
N THR A 174 4.74 -2.27 22.09
CA THR A 174 4.40 -1.21 23.08
C THR A 174 2.97 -0.69 22.95
N ARG A 175 2.17 -1.32 22.08
CA ARG A 175 0.78 -0.93 21.81
C ARG A 175 -0.19 -1.61 22.75
#